data_659fd31a93c2c204349e38f81284764b
#
_entry.id   659fd31a93c2c204349e38f81284764b
#
_cell.length_a   1.000
_cell.length_b   1.000
_cell.length_c   1.000
_cell.angle_alpha   90.00
_cell.angle_beta   90.00
_cell.angle_gamma   90.00
#
_symmetry.space_group_name_H-M   'P 1'
#
loop_
_entity.id
_entity.type
_entity.pdbx_description
1 polymer ?
#
loop_
_entity_poly.entity_id
_entity_poly.type
_entity_poly.pdbx_seq_one_letter_code
_entity_poly.pdbx_strand_id
1 'polypeptide(L)'
;MNICFIDNTKFQYNSNDLYSEKLRGAETVLINLSNSLDKLGHKITIINNCPKSEYINGVRWLNINSSFEGSEYDLAFANGDCRLFNLVKSKKKYFFHIACKA
;
A
#
# COMPACT_ATOMS: atom_id res chain seq x y z
N MET A 1 -2.73 -1.38 15.21
CA MET A 1 -3.61 -2.05 14.22
C MET A 1 -2.79 -2.62 13.08
N ASN A 2 -3.36 -3.54 12.36
CA ASN A 2 -2.76 -4.11 11.16
C ASN A 2 -3.43 -3.47 9.95
N ILE A 3 -2.67 -2.67 9.18
CA ILE A 3 -3.22 -1.81 8.13
C ILE A 3 -2.57 -2.18 6.80
N CYS A 4 -3.39 -2.29 5.76
CA CYS A 4 -2.94 -2.62 4.42
C CYS A 4 -3.28 -1.50 3.44
N PHE A 5 -2.33 -1.13 2.60
CA PHE A 5 -2.54 -0.26 1.46
C PHE A 5 -2.35 -1.08 0.19
N ILE A 6 -3.29 -0.99 -0.74
CA ILE A 6 -3.21 -1.72 -2.01
C ILE A 6 -3.26 -0.69 -3.14
N ASP A 7 -2.25 -0.71 -3.99
CA ASP A 7 -2.12 0.25 -5.08
C ASP A 7 -1.82 -0.47 -6.39
N ASN A 8 -2.59 -0.20 -7.42
CA ASN A 8 -2.41 -0.82 -8.73
C ASN A 8 -1.64 0.04 -9.72
N THR A 9 -0.94 1.08 -9.25
CA THR A 9 -0.06 1.87 -10.11
C THR A 9 0.88 0.95 -10.88
N LYS A 10 0.96 1.16 -12.20
CA LYS A 10 1.65 0.23 -13.09
C LYS A 10 3.17 0.29 -13.03
N PHE A 11 3.74 1.47 -12.78
CA PHE A 11 5.20 1.56 -12.67
C PHE A 11 5.67 1.02 -11.33
N GLN A 12 6.89 0.46 -11.32
CA GLN A 12 7.47 -0.07 -10.09
C GLN A 12 7.90 1.05 -9.15
N TYR A 13 7.57 0.90 -7.88
CA TYR A 13 8.07 1.82 -6.85
C TYR A 13 8.00 1.19 -5.46
N ASN A 14 8.80 1.73 -4.55
CA ASN A 14 8.70 1.50 -3.12
C ASN A 14 9.19 2.75 -2.38
N SER A 15 9.40 2.67 -1.07
CA SER A 15 9.79 3.87 -0.29
C SER A 15 11.18 4.40 -0.67
N ASN A 16 12.02 3.61 -1.32
CA ASN A 16 13.31 4.09 -1.81
C ASN A 16 13.18 5.11 -2.94
N ASP A 17 12.00 5.16 -3.57
CA ASP A 17 11.72 6.12 -4.64
C ASP A 17 11.14 7.44 -4.13
N LEU A 18 10.96 7.57 -2.81
CA LEU A 18 10.44 8.81 -2.22
C LEU A 18 11.35 9.97 -2.60
N TYR A 19 10.73 11.07 -3.01
CA TYR A 19 11.39 12.27 -3.55
C TYR A 19 11.97 12.10 -4.95
N SER A 20 11.78 10.96 -5.62
CA SER A 20 12.14 10.85 -7.03
C SER A 20 11.07 11.49 -7.89
N GLU A 21 11.44 11.93 -9.09
CA GLU A 21 10.50 12.50 -10.06
C GLU A 21 9.50 11.48 -10.60
N LYS A 22 9.78 10.21 -10.39
CA LYS A 22 8.94 9.10 -10.82
C LYS A 22 7.59 9.09 -10.11
N LEU A 23 7.55 9.49 -8.84
CA LEU A 23 6.33 9.40 -8.03
C LEU A 23 5.42 10.59 -8.24
N ARG A 24 4.12 10.32 -8.31
CA ARG A 24 3.06 11.32 -8.33
C ARG A 24 2.57 11.56 -6.90
N GLY A 25 1.64 12.50 -6.74
CA GLY A 25 1.10 12.87 -5.43
C GLY A 25 0.54 11.69 -4.65
N ALA A 26 -0.21 10.81 -5.31
CA ALA A 26 -0.85 9.67 -4.64
C ALA A 26 0.17 8.70 -4.04
N GLU A 27 1.21 8.34 -4.78
CA GLU A 27 2.24 7.41 -4.30
C GLU A 27 3.08 8.05 -3.18
N THR A 28 3.39 9.31 -3.31
CA THR A 28 4.12 10.06 -2.27
C THR A 28 3.33 10.11 -0.97
N VAL A 29 2.03 10.40 -1.04
CA VAL A 29 1.16 10.43 0.14
C VAL A 29 1.09 9.04 0.76
N LEU A 30 0.96 8.00 -0.04
CA LEU A 30 0.88 6.63 0.45
C LEU A 30 2.13 6.23 1.24
N ILE A 31 3.32 6.55 0.72
CA ILE A 31 4.57 6.23 1.40
C ILE A 31 4.69 7.02 2.71
N ASN A 32 4.43 8.32 2.66
CA ASN A 32 4.54 9.16 3.85
C ASN A 32 3.55 8.76 4.94
N LEU A 33 2.32 8.46 4.56
CA LEU A 33 1.29 8.01 5.50
C LEU A 33 1.69 6.67 6.13
N SER A 34 2.18 5.74 5.32
CA SER A 34 2.61 4.43 5.80
C SER A 34 3.76 4.55 6.80
N ASN A 35 4.75 5.38 6.50
CA ASN A 35 5.87 5.61 7.40
C ASN A 35 5.42 6.24 8.72
N SER A 36 4.48 7.18 8.66
CA SER A 36 3.96 7.84 9.85
C SER A 36 3.16 6.88 10.73
N LEU A 37 2.34 6.05 10.13
CA LEU A 37 1.56 5.06 10.87
C LEU A 37 2.45 3.98 11.50
N ASP A 38 3.52 3.59 10.82
CA ASP A 38 4.49 2.67 11.37
C ASP A 38 5.15 3.25 12.63
N LYS A 39 5.51 4.51 12.60
CA LYS A 39 6.09 5.21 13.78
C LYS A 39 5.12 5.27 14.94
N LEU A 40 3.83 5.24 14.69
CA LEU A 40 2.79 5.22 15.73
C LEU A 40 2.55 3.81 16.28
N GLY A 41 3.29 2.81 15.81
CA GLY A 41 3.20 1.45 16.34
C GLY A 41 2.25 0.53 15.57
N HIS A 42 1.70 0.97 14.44
CA HIS A 42 0.87 0.12 13.61
C HIS A 42 1.70 -0.77 12.71
N LYS A 43 1.19 -1.95 12.40
CA LYS A 43 1.81 -2.84 11.42
C LYS A 43 1.28 -2.49 10.04
N ILE A 44 2.17 -2.08 9.15
CA ILE A 44 1.79 -1.59 7.83
C ILE A 44 2.29 -2.54 6.75
N THR A 45 1.40 -2.88 5.84
CA THR A 45 1.72 -3.65 4.63
C THR A 45 1.26 -2.86 3.43
N ILE A 46 2.13 -2.75 2.43
CA ILE A 46 1.79 -2.14 1.14
C ILE A 46 1.86 -3.23 0.08
N ILE A 47 0.79 -3.39 -0.66
CA ILE A 47 0.71 -4.34 -1.78
C ILE A 47 0.65 -3.51 -3.05
N ASN A 48 1.72 -3.57 -3.82
CA ASN A 48 1.83 -2.77 -5.05
C ASN A 48 2.80 -3.44 -6.03
N ASN A 49 3.10 -2.76 -7.13
CA ASN A 49 4.11 -3.20 -8.07
C ASN A 49 5.50 -2.79 -7.59
N CYS A 50 5.94 -3.34 -6.45
CA CYS A 50 7.30 -3.09 -5.95
C CYS A 50 8.29 -4.05 -6.62
N PRO A 51 9.59 -3.68 -6.69
CA PRO A 51 10.59 -4.53 -7.34
C PRO A 51 10.71 -5.93 -6.73
N LYS A 52 10.55 -6.02 -5.42
CA LYS A 52 10.53 -7.29 -4.70
C LYS A 52 9.79 -7.15 -3.38
N SER A 53 9.31 -8.25 -2.84
CA SER A 53 8.67 -8.27 -1.53
C SER A 53 9.73 -8.19 -0.45
N GLU A 54 9.66 -7.17 0.41
CA GLU A 54 10.66 -6.94 1.46
C GLU A 54 10.14 -5.97 2.51
N TYR A 55 10.85 -5.87 3.62
CA TYR A 55 10.62 -4.84 4.63
C TYR A 55 11.52 -3.65 4.34
N ILE A 56 10.97 -2.45 4.36
CA ILE A 56 11.72 -1.21 4.25
C ILE A 56 11.26 -0.29 5.38
N ASN A 57 12.18 0.07 6.28
CA ASN A 57 11.90 0.95 7.42
C ASN A 57 10.67 0.51 8.23
N GLY A 58 10.53 -0.80 8.46
CA GLY A 58 9.43 -1.35 9.26
C GLY A 58 8.14 -1.60 8.50
N VAL A 59 8.00 -1.11 7.29
CA VAL A 59 6.84 -1.33 6.44
C VAL A 59 7.10 -2.54 5.55
N ARG A 60 6.13 -3.45 5.51
CA ARG A 60 6.22 -4.63 4.64
C ARG A 60 5.68 -4.29 3.25
N TRP A 61 6.51 -4.48 2.25
CA TRP A 61 6.15 -4.31 0.85
C TRP A 61 5.95 -5.68 0.21
N LEU A 62 4.78 -5.91 -0.38
CA LEU A 62 4.46 -7.14 -1.09
C LEU A 62 4.19 -6.83 -2.55
N ASN A 63 4.85 -7.56 -3.45
CA ASN A 63 4.56 -7.42 -4.87
C ASN A 63 3.14 -7.93 -5.14
N ILE A 64 2.34 -7.13 -5.84
CA ILE A 64 0.92 -7.41 -6.09
C ILE A 64 0.69 -8.69 -6.88
N ASN A 65 1.69 -9.14 -7.62
CA ASN A 65 1.63 -10.37 -8.40
C ASN A 65 2.19 -11.58 -7.64
N SER A 66 2.66 -11.39 -6.40
CA SER A 66 3.15 -12.48 -5.58
C SER A 66 2.02 -13.12 -4.79
N SER A 67 2.29 -14.27 -4.19
CA SER A 67 1.35 -14.92 -3.31
C SER A 67 1.43 -14.31 -1.91
N PHE A 68 0.29 -13.86 -1.36
CA PHE A 68 0.24 -13.29 -0.02
C PHE A 68 -1.03 -13.71 0.73
N GLU A 69 -1.40 -14.95 0.59
CA GLU A 69 -2.61 -15.51 1.19
C GLU A 69 -2.55 -15.55 2.72
N GLY A 70 -3.72 -15.52 3.33
CA GLY A 70 -3.86 -15.68 4.78
C GLY A 70 -3.68 -14.42 5.59
N SER A 71 -3.42 -13.30 4.95
CA SER A 71 -3.27 -12.04 5.66
C SER A 71 -4.63 -11.42 5.96
N GLU A 72 -4.84 -11.06 7.24
CA GLU A 72 -6.02 -10.34 7.67
C GLU A 72 -5.60 -8.98 8.23
N TYR A 73 -6.38 -7.97 7.93
CA TYR A 73 -6.09 -6.60 8.31
C TYR A 73 -7.26 -5.99 9.05
N ASP A 74 -6.98 -5.05 9.95
CA ASP A 74 -8.01 -4.27 10.59
C ASP A 74 -8.58 -3.24 9.63
N LEU A 75 -7.70 -2.60 8.86
CA LEU A 75 -8.08 -1.61 7.86
C LEU A 75 -7.39 -1.94 6.54
N ALA A 76 -8.09 -1.71 5.44
CA ALA A 76 -7.52 -1.78 4.11
C ALA A 76 -7.90 -0.54 3.31
N PHE A 77 -6.92 0.05 2.65
CA PHE A 77 -7.09 1.20 1.77
C PHE A 77 -6.70 0.80 0.36
N ALA A 78 -7.55 1.07 -0.62
CA ALA A 78 -7.26 0.78 -2.02
C ALA A 78 -7.13 2.08 -2.80
N ASN A 79 -6.06 2.18 -3.59
CA ASN A 79 -5.83 3.29 -4.50
C ASN A 79 -5.94 2.79 -5.94
N GLY A 80 -6.77 3.44 -6.71
CA GLY A 80 -6.93 3.18 -8.14
C GLY A 80 -8.15 2.36 -8.51
N ASP A 81 -8.45 1.28 -7.80
CA ASP A 81 -9.55 0.40 -8.15
C ASP A 81 -10.09 -0.30 -6.91
N CYS A 82 -11.38 -0.17 -6.65
CA CYS A 82 -11.99 -0.80 -5.48
C CYS A 82 -12.03 -2.34 -5.56
N ARG A 83 -11.85 -2.92 -6.73
CA ARG A 83 -11.73 -4.38 -6.88
C ARG A 83 -10.48 -4.93 -6.19
N LEU A 84 -9.51 -4.07 -5.88
CA LEU A 84 -8.31 -4.46 -5.14
C LEU A 84 -8.64 -5.03 -3.76
N PHE A 85 -9.77 -4.65 -3.19
CA PHE A 85 -10.20 -5.21 -1.90
C PHE A 85 -10.43 -6.72 -1.95
N ASN A 86 -10.60 -7.30 -3.13
CA ASN A 86 -10.75 -8.74 -3.28
C ASN A 86 -9.44 -9.51 -3.02
N LEU A 87 -8.32 -8.80 -2.97
CA LEU A 87 -7.01 -9.41 -2.75
C LEU A 87 -6.73 -9.71 -1.28
N VAL A 88 -7.46 -9.08 -0.36
CA VAL A 88 -7.20 -9.19 1.08
C VAL A 88 -8.49 -9.34 1.86
N LYS A 89 -8.35 -9.82 3.11
CA LYS A 89 -9.43 -9.82 4.10
C LYS A 89 -9.20 -8.66 5.06
N SER A 90 -10.22 -7.84 5.25
CA SER A 90 -10.12 -6.71 6.16
C SER A 90 -11.45 -6.47 6.85
N LYS A 91 -11.38 -6.04 8.11
CA LYS A 91 -12.59 -5.68 8.89
C LYS A 91 -13.24 -4.43 8.34
N LYS A 92 -12.44 -3.45 7.94
CA LYS A 92 -12.91 -2.19 7.34
C LYS A 92 -12.13 -1.90 6.07
N LYS A 93 -12.80 -1.33 5.08
CA LYS A 93 -12.24 -1.04 3.77
C LYS A 93 -12.54 0.40 3.40
N TYR A 94 -11.51 1.14 2.99
CA TYR A 94 -11.63 2.53 2.57
C TYR A 94 -11.01 2.71 1.20
N PHE A 95 -11.71 3.42 0.33
CA PHE A 95 -11.16 3.76 -0.96
C PHE A 95 -10.25 4.97 -0.81
N PHE A 96 -8.96 4.76 -1.02
CA PHE A 96 -7.96 5.81 -0.99
C PHE A 96 -7.94 6.47 -2.36
N HIS A 97 -8.51 7.67 -2.43
CA HIS A 97 -8.91 8.22 -3.70
C HIS A 97 -8.47 9.67 -3.82
N ILE A 98 -7.26 9.89 -4.32
CA ILE A 98 -6.76 11.24 -4.52
C ILE A 98 -7.10 11.75 -5.91
N ALA A 99 -6.89 10.96 -6.92
CA ALA A 99 -7.03 11.36 -8.31
C ALA A 99 -7.88 10.41 -9.13
N CYS A 100 -8.38 9.37 -8.54
CA CYS A 100 -9.19 8.37 -9.22
C CYS A 100 -10.62 8.86 -9.31
N LYS A 101 -11.20 8.79 -10.47
CA LYS A 101 -12.63 9.05 -10.65
C LYS A 101 -13.34 7.72 -10.64
N ALA A 102 -14.37 7.66 -9.87
CA ALA A 102 -15.20 6.49 -9.81
C ALA A 102 -15.80 6.18 -11.19
#